data_7668b5e255790c017be70db255a6ae59
#
_entry.id   7668b5e255790c017be70db255a6ae59
#
_cell.length_a   1.000
_cell.length_b   1.000
_cell.length_c   1.000
_cell.angle_alpha   90.00
_cell.angle_beta   90.00
_cell.angle_gamma   90.00
#
_symmetry.space_group_name_H-M   'P 1'
#
loop_
_entity.id
_entity.type
_entity.pdbx_description
1 polymer ?
#
loop_
_entity_poly.entity_id
_entity_poly.type
_entity_poly.pdbx_seq_one_letter_code
_entity_poly.pdbx_strand_id
1 'polypeptide(L)'
;MPDLSRYKGIVFDMDGTLIDSMSAHGIAWRQTCEKYAYPFDGQYIHNLGGVPTRDIVKLLNEKYGLSHDLDQVTETKRLAFLDIKDRPSIVDDTFQVMLRYQGILKMGVGTGSERNNAISMLTDTGLLERLETVVTTSNVTHGK
;
A
#
# COMPACT_ATOMS: atom_id res chain seq x y z
N MET A 1 1.44 -19.54 15.56
CA MET A 1 0.17 -18.79 15.34
C MET A 1 -0.14 -17.97 16.58
N PRO A 2 -0.31 -16.67 16.49
CA PRO A 2 -0.59 -15.83 17.65
C PRO A 2 -1.96 -16.16 18.26
N ASP A 3 -2.08 -16.07 19.57
CA ASP A 3 -3.36 -16.14 20.25
C ASP A 3 -3.98 -14.74 20.36
N LEU A 4 -5.03 -14.52 19.59
CA LEU A 4 -5.74 -13.25 19.53
C LEU A 4 -7.10 -13.29 20.26
N SER A 5 -7.38 -14.34 21.03
CA SER A 5 -8.70 -14.59 21.65
C SER A 5 -9.19 -13.45 22.57
N ARG A 6 -8.28 -12.65 23.12
CA ARG A 6 -8.59 -11.50 23.99
C ARG A 6 -8.97 -10.22 23.24
N TYR A 7 -8.83 -10.20 21.93
CA TYR A 7 -9.14 -9.02 21.11
C TYR A 7 -10.52 -9.14 20.47
N LYS A 8 -11.11 -8.01 20.09
CA LYS A 8 -12.43 -7.96 19.43
C LYS A 8 -12.33 -7.74 17.93
N GLY A 9 -11.17 -7.35 17.45
CA GLY A 9 -10.92 -7.09 16.05
C GLY A 9 -9.43 -7.04 15.75
N ILE A 10 -9.12 -7.10 14.47
CA ILE A 10 -7.76 -7.01 13.94
C ILE A 10 -7.76 -6.05 12.75
N VAL A 11 -6.78 -5.16 12.72
CA VAL A 11 -6.52 -4.28 11.58
C VAL A 11 -5.20 -4.72 10.96
N PHE A 12 -5.26 -5.14 9.71
CA PHE A 12 -4.09 -5.53 8.93
C PHE A 12 -3.52 -4.33 8.18
N ASP A 13 -2.22 -4.23 8.11
CA ASP A 13 -1.57 -3.50 7.04
C ASP A 13 -1.75 -4.28 5.72
N MET A 14 -1.65 -3.60 4.58
CA MET A 14 -1.88 -4.23 3.28
C MET A 14 -0.56 -4.58 2.58
N ASP A 15 0.19 -3.57 2.16
CA ASP A 15 1.38 -3.74 1.34
C ASP A 15 2.52 -4.40 2.12
N GLY A 16 2.98 -5.55 1.65
CA GLY A 16 4.00 -6.33 2.32
C GLY A 16 3.52 -7.10 3.57
N THR A 17 2.23 -7.02 3.90
CA THR A 17 1.62 -7.72 5.05
C THR A 17 0.55 -8.71 4.60
N LEU A 18 -0.53 -8.25 4.00
CA LEU A 18 -1.55 -9.11 3.38
C LEU A 18 -1.23 -9.43 1.92
N ILE A 19 -0.64 -8.49 1.21
CA ILE A 19 -0.36 -8.56 -0.22
C ILE A 19 1.12 -8.30 -0.43
N ASP A 20 1.78 -9.19 -1.16
CA ASP A 20 3.17 -9.03 -1.58
C ASP A 20 3.23 -8.07 -2.78
N SER A 21 3.11 -6.78 -2.49
CA SER A 21 3.02 -5.69 -3.45
C SER A 21 4.27 -4.82 -3.53
N MET A 22 5.28 -5.07 -2.71
CA MET A 22 6.46 -4.19 -2.60
C MET A 22 7.28 -4.16 -3.89
N SER A 23 7.38 -5.28 -4.60
CA SER A 23 8.04 -5.35 -5.91
C SER A 23 7.31 -4.50 -6.95
N ALA A 24 5.99 -4.58 -7.01
CA ALA A 24 5.17 -3.79 -7.94
C ALA A 24 5.25 -2.28 -7.62
N HIS A 25 5.24 -1.91 -6.35
CA HIS A 25 5.47 -0.51 -5.94
C HIS A 25 6.87 -0.02 -6.35
N GLY A 26 7.89 -0.85 -6.20
CA GLY A 26 9.26 -0.53 -6.64
C GLY A 26 9.35 -0.25 -8.14
N ILE A 27 8.69 -1.08 -8.97
CA ILE A 27 8.62 -0.87 -10.43
C ILE A 27 7.91 0.44 -10.77
N ALA A 28 6.76 0.69 -10.16
CA ALA A 28 5.99 1.92 -10.38
C ALA A 28 6.79 3.17 -9.98
N TRP A 29 7.50 3.12 -8.86
CA TRP A 29 8.36 4.21 -8.43
C TRP A 29 9.55 4.44 -9.36
N ARG A 30 10.18 3.37 -9.87
CA ARG A 30 11.27 3.50 -10.84
C ARG A 30 10.79 4.26 -12.08
N GLN A 31 9.66 3.86 -12.65
CA GLN A 31 9.08 4.52 -13.83
C GLN A 31 8.72 5.99 -13.54
N THR A 32 8.17 6.27 -12.38
CA THR A 32 7.81 7.63 -11.97
C THR A 32 9.04 8.51 -11.79
N CYS A 33 10.06 8.00 -11.12
CA CYS A 33 11.33 8.72 -10.95
C CYS A 33 12.00 9.04 -12.28
N GLU A 34 12.02 8.09 -13.21
CA GLU A 34 12.55 8.32 -14.56
C GLU A 34 11.81 9.46 -15.27
N LYS A 35 10.49 9.47 -15.21
CA LYS A 35 9.67 10.50 -15.86
C LYS A 35 9.91 11.90 -15.32
N TYR A 36 10.13 12.03 -14.03
CA TYR A 36 10.29 13.33 -13.36
C TYR A 36 11.74 13.68 -13.01
N ALA A 37 12.70 12.93 -13.53
CA ALA A 37 14.13 13.13 -13.30
C ALA A 37 14.55 13.10 -11.82
N TYR A 38 13.84 12.34 -10.98
CA TYR A 38 14.34 12.00 -9.66
C TYR A 38 15.41 10.91 -9.78
N PRO A 39 16.55 11.03 -9.08
CA PRO A 39 17.44 9.89 -8.92
C PRO A 39 16.68 8.74 -8.21
N PHE A 40 16.69 7.54 -8.82
CA PHE A 40 15.99 6.39 -8.23
C PHE A 40 16.89 5.68 -7.21
N ASP A 41 16.47 5.67 -5.97
CA ASP A 41 17.08 4.90 -4.87
C ASP A 41 16.03 3.92 -4.33
N GLY A 42 16.15 2.66 -4.77
CA GLY A 42 15.20 1.61 -4.40
C GLY A 42 15.16 1.32 -2.89
N GLN A 43 16.29 1.41 -2.20
CA GLN A 43 16.35 1.19 -0.76
C GLN A 43 15.66 2.34 0.00
N TYR A 44 15.88 3.57 -0.43
CA TYR A 44 15.20 4.72 0.15
C TYR A 44 13.68 4.62 0.01
N ILE A 45 13.20 4.29 -1.18
CA ILE A 45 11.76 4.09 -1.45
C ILE A 45 11.20 2.93 -0.61
N HIS A 46 11.94 1.81 -0.53
CA HIS A 46 11.53 0.66 0.27
C HIS A 46 11.37 1.02 1.75
N ASN A 47 12.27 1.81 2.29
CA ASN A 47 12.23 2.26 3.69
C ASN A 47 11.05 3.22 3.98
N LEU A 48 10.44 3.79 2.94
CA LEU A 48 9.23 4.62 3.06
C LEU A 48 7.93 3.81 2.93
N GLY A 49 8.00 2.50 3.02
CA GLY A 49 6.81 1.63 3.02
C GLY A 49 5.80 2.06 4.08
N GLY A 50 4.52 2.18 3.68
CA GLY A 50 3.45 2.66 4.55
C GLY A 50 3.24 4.18 4.56
N VAL A 51 4.20 4.96 4.06
CA VAL A 51 4.03 6.41 3.88
C VAL A 51 3.11 6.66 2.67
N PRO A 52 2.13 7.57 2.77
CA PRO A 52 1.28 7.93 1.64
C PRO A 52 2.10 8.41 0.44
N THR A 53 1.69 8.02 -0.78
CA THR A 53 2.42 8.35 -2.02
C THR A 53 2.70 9.85 -2.16
N ARG A 54 1.71 10.69 -1.87
CA ARG A 54 1.86 12.15 -1.95
C ARG A 54 2.94 12.69 -1.02
N ASP A 55 3.05 12.12 0.17
CA ASP A 55 4.08 12.49 1.15
C ASP A 55 5.47 12.01 0.70
N ILE A 56 5.56 10.84 0.04
CA ILE A 56 6.80 10.38 -0.57
C ILE A 56 7.26 11.35 -1.66
N VAL A 57 6.36 11.83 -2.51
CA VAL A 57 6.70 12.84 -3.54
C VAL A 57 7.24 14.11 -2.91
N LYS A 58 6.63 14.57 -1.82
CA LYS A 58 7.12 15.72 -1.05
C LYS A 58 8.55 15.50 -0.56
N LEU A 59 8.81 14.33 0.04
CA LEU A 59 10.15 13.97 0.51
C LEU A 59 11.17 13.89 -0.63
N LEU A 60 10.78 13.39 -1.80
CA LEU A 60 11.66 13.35 -2.99
C LEU A 60 11.99 14.76 -3.47
N ASN A 61 11.01 15.66 -3.55
CA ASN A 61 11.25 17.06 -3.89
C ASN A 61 12.23 17.71 -2.91
N GLU A 62 12.04 17.53 -1.61
CA GLU A 62 12.92 18.07 -0.59
C GLU A 62 14.34 17.49 -0.69
N LYS A 63 14.45 16.17 -0.82
CA LYS A 63 15.74 15.47 -0.90
C LYS A 63 16.58 15.88 -2.10
N TYR A 64 15.96 16.10 -3.25
CA TYR A 64 16.66 16.36 -4.50
C TYR A 64 16.55 17.82 -4.98
N GLY A 65 15.98 18.71 -4.16
CA GLY A 65 15.88 20.13 -4.51
C GLY A 65 14.98 20.39 -5.72
N LEU A 66 13.94 19.58 -5.90
CA LEU A 66 12.98 19.69 -7.00
C LEU A 66 11.64 20.21 -6.47
N SER A 67 10.79 20.68 -7.39
CA SER A 67 9.50 21.30 -7.05
C SER A 67 8.38 20.82 -7.99
N HIS A 68 8.37 19.53 -8.31
CA HIS A 68 7.30 18.94 -9.11
C HIS A 68 5.96 19.01 -8.38
N ASP A 69 4.89 19.15 -9.14
CA ASP A 69 3.53 19.14 -8.61
C ASP A 69 3.24 17.79 -7.95
N LEU A 70 2.85 17.82 -6.66
CA LEU A 70 2.66 16.62 -5.87
C LEU A 70 1.54 15.74 -6.41
N ASP A 71 0.46 16.35 -6.89
CA ASP A 71 -0.72 15.61 -7.36
C ASP A 71 -0.44 14.97 -8.73
N GLN A 72 0.28 15.64 -9.62
CA GLN A 72 0.70 15.08 -10.92
C GLN A 72 1.61 13.88 -10.75
N VAL A 73 2.62 13.98 -9.90
CA VAL A 73 3.56 12.86 -9.65
C VAL A 73 2.84 11.69 -8.98
N THR A 74 1.99 11.97 -8.00
CA THR A 74 1.17 10.96 -7.32
C THR A 74 0.28 10.20 -8.31
N GLU A 75 -0.40 10.93 -9.21
CA GLU A 75 -1.24 10.32 -10.23
C GLU A 75 -0.43 9.49 -11.23
N THR A 76 0.74 9.96 -11.62
CA THR A 76 1.65 9.21 -12.50
C THR A 76 2.05 7.88 -11.85
N LYS A 77 2.42 7.89 -10.58
CA LYS A 77 2.78 6.66 -9.85
C LYS A 77 1.59 5.72 -9.72
N ARG A 78 0.40 6.27 -9.44
CA ARG A 78 -0.83 5.47 -9.35
C ARG A 78 -1.11 4.74 -10.66
N LEU A 79 -1.06 5.44 -11.78
CA LEU A 79 -1.30 4.86 -13.11
C LEU A 79 -0.22 3.84 -13.47
N ALA A 80 1.05 4.12 -13.18
CA ALA A 80 2.14 3.17 -13.39
C ALA A 80 1.93 1.87 -12.62
N PHE A 81 1.47 1.95 -11.37
CA PHE A 81 1.14 0.78 -10.56
C PHE A 81 -0.01 -0.04 -11.16
N LEU A 82 -1.09 0.62 -11.58
CA LEU A 82 -2.24 -0.05 -12.19
C LEU A 82 -1.91 -0.73 -13.52
N ASP A 83 -0.90 -0.25 -14.25
CA ASP A 83 -0.48 -0.77 -15.54
C ASP A 83 0.46 -2.01 -15.43
N ILE A 84 0.85 -2.38 -14.24
CA ILE A 84 1.68 -3.57 -14.02
C ILE A 84 0.86 -4.83 -14.26
N LYS A 85 1.34 -5.69 -15.17
CA LYS A 85 0.61 -6.89 -15.60
C LYS A 85 0.65 -8.01 -14.56
N ASP A 86 1.78 -8.18 -13.89
CA ASP A 86 1.94 -9.18 -12.83
C ASP A 86 1.33 -8.63 -11.54
N ARG A 87 0.09 -9.06 -11.27
CA ARG A 87 -0.63 -8.62 -10.07
C ARG A 87 0.00 -9.22 -8.82
N PRO A 88 0.07 -8.43 -7.73
CA PRO A 88 0.57 -8.91 -6.45
C PRO A 88 -0.22 -10.10 -5.91
N SER A 89 0.46 -11.01 -5.22
CA SER A 89 -0.13 -12.19 -4.59
C SER A 89 -0.37 -11.99 -3.10
N ILE A 90 -1.17 -12.88 -2.51
CA ILE A 90 -1.41 -12.92 -1.06
C ILE A 90 -0.14 -13.37 -0.33
N VAL A 91 0.14 -12.77 0.83
CA VAL A 91 1.13 -13.26 1.78
C VAL A 91 0.50 -14.36 2.61
N ASP A 92 0.94 -15.60 2.41
CA ASP A 92 0.27 -16.78 2.94
C ASP A 92 0.21 -16.81 4.47
N ASP A 93 1.31 -16.53 5.17
CA ASP A 93 1.35 -16.56 6.63
C ASP A 93 0.32 -15.63 7.27
N THR A 94 0.18 -14.42 6.76
CA THR A 94 -0.80 -13.46 7.24
C THR A 94 -2.22 -13.88 6.86
N PHE A 95 -2.39 -14.46 5.70
CA PHE A 95 -3.68 -14.99 5.26
C PHE A 95 -4.16 -16.15 6.15
N GLN A 96 -3.25 -17.01 6.61
CA GLN A 96 -3.60 -18.08 7.57
C GLN A 96 -4.11 -17.48 8.90
N VAL A 97 -3.55 -16.38 9.38
CA VAL A 97 -4.09 -15.65 10.54
C VAL A 97 -5.51 -15.16 10.27
N MET A 98 -5.73 -14.56 9.10
CA MET A 98 -7.07 -14.09 8.69
C MET A 98 -8.08 -15.25 8.69
N LEU A 99 -7.76 -16.38 8.06
CA LEU A 99 -8.64 -17.54 8.00
C LEU A 99 -8.97 -18.10 9.37
N ARG A 100 -7.98 -18.20 10.26
CA ARG A 100 -8.17 -18.73 11.61
C ARG A 100 -9.18 -17.92 12.42
N TYR A 101 -9.18 -16.60 12.27
CA TYR A 101 -10.02 -15.71 13.07
C TYR A 101 -11.25 -15.18 12.33
N GLN A 102 -11.46 -15.61 11.09
CA GLN A 102 -12.64 -15.24 10.30
C GLN A 102 -13.93 -15.72 11.02
N GLY A 103 -14.87 -14.79 11.20
CA GLY A 103 -16.10 -15.05 11.93
C GLY A 103 -15.96 -14.98 13.47
N ILE A 104 -14.75 -14.84 13.98
CA ILE A 104 -14.46 -14.69 15.42
C ILE A 104 -14.13 -13.23 15.74
N LEU A 105 -13.24 -12.63 14.96
CA LEU A 105 -12.81 -11.24 15.10
C LEU A 105 -13.32 -10.41 13.95
N LYS A 106 -13.64 -9.15 14.23
CA LYS A 106 -13.88 -8.15 13.17
C LYS A 106 -12.56 -7.85 12.48
N MET A 107 -12.57 -7.72 11.16
CA MET A 107 -11.35 -7.53 10.37
C MET A 107 -11.43 -6.29 9.51
N GLY A 108 -10.35 -5.54 9.48
CA GLY A 108 -10.19 -4.37 8.64
C GLY A 108 -8.78 -4.24 8.10
N VAL A 109 -8.62 -3.35 7.15
CA VAL A 109 -7.32 -2.94 6.60
C VAL A 109 -7.10 -1.46 6.86
N GLY A 110 -5.88 -1.10 7.27
CA GLY A 110 -5.40 0.28 7.34
C GLY A 110 -4.14 0.40 6.48
N THR A 111 -4.22 1.16 5.39
CA THR A 111 -3.12 1.28 4.44
C THR A 111 -2.78 2.73 4.08
N GLY A 112 -1.48 2.99 3.86
CA GLY A 112 -1.00 4.24 3.28
C GLY A 112 -1.15 4.32 1.77
N SER A 113 -1.62 3.26 1.11
CA SER A 113 -1.91 3.25 -0.32
C SER A 113 -3.12 4.11 -0.65
N GLU A 114 -3.14 4.62 -1.88
CA GLU A 114 -4.27 5.35 -2.42
C GLU A 114 -5.48 4.39 -2.60
N ARG A 115 -6.70 4.91 -2.38
CA ARG A 115 -7.90 4.08 -2.29
C ARG A 115 -8.15 3.21 -3.51
N ASN A 116 -8.01 3.75 -4.70
CA ASN A 116 -8.27 2.99 -5.94
C ASN A 116 -7.31 1.82 -6.08
N ASN A 117 -6.03 2.01 -5.76
CA ASN A 117 -5.04 0.93 -5.77
C ASN A 117 -5.34 -0.12 -4.69
N ALA A 118 -5.68 0.32 -3.48
CA ALA A 118 -6.01 -0.59 -2.38
C ALA A 118 -7.22 -1.46 -2.71
N ILE A 119 -8.31 -0.87 -3.13
CA ILE A 119 -9.53 -1.59 -3.49
C ILE A 119 -9.29 -2.53 -4.67
N SER A 120 -8.53 -2.11 -5.69
CA SER A 120 -8.18 -2.96 -6.82
C SER A 120 -7.41 -4.21 -6.38
N MET A 121 -6.37 -4.07 -5.55
CA MET A 121 -5.58 -5.19 -5.06
C MET A 121 -6.39 -6.13 -4.17
N LEU A 122 -7.19 -5.59 -3.26
CA LEU A 122 -8.03 -6.39 -2.37
C LEU A 122 -9.13 -7.14 -3.12
N THR A 123 -9.66 -6.54 -4.20
CA THR A 123 -10.63 -7.18 -5.07
C THR A 123 -9.99 -8.33 -5.87
N ASP A 124 -8.86 -8.07 -6.50
CA ASP A 124 -8.16 -9.05 -7.34
C ASP A 124 -7.71 -10.28 -6.55
N THR A 125 -7.38 -10.11 -5.28
CA THR A 125 -6.94 -11.20 -4.40
C THR A 125 -8.10 -11.90 -3.68
N GLY A 126 -9.34 -11.40 -3.81
CA GLY A 126 -10.49 -11.93 -3.08
C GLY A 126 -10.51 -11.60 -1.59
N LEU A 127 -9.63 -10.69 -1.14
CA LEU A 127 -9.55 -10.32 0.27
C LEU A 127 -10.62 -9.31 0.68
N LEU A 128 -11.11 -8.49 -0.25
CA LEU A 128 -12.05 -7.41 0.05
C LEU A 128 -13.32 -7.92 0.74
N GLU A 129 -13.87 -9.01 0.27
CA GLU A 129 -15.10 -9.63 0.81
C GLU A 129 -14.95 -10.19 2.22
N ARG A 130 -13.71 -10.36 2.71
CA ARG A 130 -13.40 -10.84 4.05
C ARG A 130 -13.25 -9.72 5.08
N LEU A 131 -13.28 -8.47 4.63
CA LEU A 131 -13.02 -7.29 5.44
C LEU A 131 -14.30 -6.51 5.70
N GLU A 132 -14.47 -6.04 6.93
CA GLU A 132 -15.60 -5.19 7.31
C GLU A 132 -15.33 -3.71 6.96
N THR A 133 -14.06 -3.31 6.93
CA THR A 133 -13.66 -1.93 6.62
C THR A 133 -12.28 -1.85 5.98
N VAL A 134 -12.11 -0.87 5.12
CA VAL A 134 -10.82 -0.50 4.52
C VAL A 134 -10.61 0.99 4.72
N VAL A 135 -9.56 1.34 5.47
CA VAL A 135 -9.15 2.73 5.70
C VAL A 135 -7.93 3.02 4.86
N THR A 136 -8.02 4.05 4.05
CA THR A 136 -6.96 4.53 3.15
C THR A 136 -6.62 5.98 3.45
N THR A 137 -5.68 6.56 2.72
CA THR A 137 -5.29 7.96 2.88
C THR A 137 -6.44 8.96 2.71
N SER A 138 -7.44 8.62 1.90
CA SER A 138 -8.63 9.48 1.69
C SER A 138 -9.59 9.51 2.88
N ASN A 139 -9.47 8.60 3.83
CA ASN A 139 -10.34 8.48 5.01
C ASN A 139 -9.77 9.18 6.24
N VAL A 140 -8.55 9.68 6.20
CA VAL A 140 -7.83 10.24 7.35
C VAL A 140 -7.17 11.57 7.00
N THR A 141 -6.91 12.38 8.03
CA THR A 141 -6.18 13.65 7.90
C THR A 141 -4.68 13.48 8.18
N HIS A 142 -4.31 12.43 8.92
CA HIS A 142 -2.93 12.09 9.26
C HIS A 142 -2.66 10.63 8.91
N GLY A 143 -1.51 10.37 8.29
CA GLY A 143 -1.03 9.02 8.03
C GLY A 143 -0.62 8.28 9.31
N LYS A 144 -0.27 6.99 9.15
CA LYS A 144 0.26 6.15 10.23
C LYS A 144 1.77 6.30 10.38
#